data_bd8c85902254771691d445099f389c1e
#
_entry.id   bd8c85902254771691d445099f389c1e
#
_cell.length_a   1.000
_cell.length_b   1.000
_cell.length_c   1.000
_cell.angle_alpha   90.00
_cell.angle_beta   90.00
_cell.angle_gamma   90.00
#
_symmetry.space_group_name_H-M   'P 1'
#
loop_
_entity.id
_entity.type
_entity.pdbx_description
1 polymer ?
#
loop_
_entity_poly.entity_id
_entity_poly.type
_entity_poly.pdbx_seq_one_letter_code
_entity_poly.pdbx_strand_id
1 'polypeptide(L)'
;MDNNNNIFKRKVRITGNLVFETAFHIGSGKEGELAADMGVLLEPDGRPILPGSSLKGNFRSFAERLSDYLGLKACLLDSDLSGVKCVSDETYRKGVYDAFKEIRQEKKKLEWLQDNVCDVCRLFGSPLQASRIFFSDGGLVKWSRGLQVRDGVCIDRDSETARHGAKYDFEVVPKGAEFLITIEIENPEDHELALVTAALAEWENGFRLGGFTSRGLGKVHFVNKKVEETDYTNPDQLKAYLLSHKMTQADSLLDDYLEQILNGGNHA
;
A
#
# COMPACT_ATOMS: atom_id res chain seq x y z
N MET A 1 -27.29 3.56 -11.00
CA MET A 1 -26.15 2.63 -11.15
C MET A 1 -26.24 1.63 -10.02
N ASP A 2 -26.37 0.35 -10.33
CA ASP A 2 -26.46 -0.69 -9.29
C ASP A 2 -25.07 -0.90 -8.67
N ASN A 3 -24.83 -0.19 -7.57
CA ASN A 3 -23.62 -0.35 -6.75
C ASN A 3 -23.73 -1.61 -5.85
N ASN A 4 -23.94 -2.76 -6.47
CA ASN A 4 -23.83 -4.02 -5.74
C ASN A 4 -22.36 -4.43 -5.71
N ASN A 5 -21.60 -3.93 -4.72
CA ASN A 5 -20.19 -4.30 -4.49
C ASN A 5 -19.99 -5.81 -4.24
N ASN A 6 -21.06 -6.56 -4.06
CA ASN A 6 -21.04 -8.00 -3.85
C ASN A 6 -20.95 -8.81 -5.17
N ILE A 7 -21.00 -8.16 -6.33
CA ILE A 7 -20.88 -8.81 -7.63
C ILE A 7 -19.57 -8.38 -8.26
N PHE A 8 -18.75 -9.32 -8.65
CA PHE A 8 -17.55 -9.03 -9.43
C PHE A 8 -17.93 -8.51 -10.82
N LYS A 9 -17.49 -7.29 -11.12
CA LYS A 9 -17.62 -6.67 -12.46
C LYS A 9 -16.28 -6.64 -13.15
N ARG A 10 -15.22 -6.33 -12.41
CA ARG A 10 -13.86 -6.18 -12.95
C ARG A 10 -12.83 -6.53 -11.89
N LYS A 11 -11.73 -7.13 -12.30
CA LYS A 11 -10.54 -7.34 -11.47
C LYS A 11 -9.32 -6.86 -12.24
N VAL A 12 -8.47 -6.11 -11.58
CA VAL A 12 -7.16 -5.71 -12.10
C VAL A 12 -6.08 -6.33 -11.22
N ARG A 13 -5.05 -6.90 -11.85
CA ARG A 13 -3.88 -7.45 -11.17
C ARG A 13 -2.63 -6.76 -11.69
N ILE A 14 -1.81 -6.29 -10.77
CA ILE A 14 -0.52 -5.69 -11.04
C ILE A 14 0.54 -6.55 -10.39
N THR A 15 1.52 -7.00 -11.16
CA THR A 15 2.67 -7.77 -10.66
C THR A 15 3.96 -7.07 -11.02
N GLY A 16 5.00 -7.29 -10.24
CA GLY A 16 6.33 -6.75 -10.51
C GLY A 16 7.28 -7.03 -9.36
N ASN A 17 8.52 -6.62 -9.51
CA ASN A 17 9.58 -6.90 -8.55
C ASN A 17 9.97 -5.64 -7.79
N LEU A 18 10.11 -5.76 -6.47
CA LEU A 18 10.74 -4.75 -5.63
C LEU A 18 12.23 -5.09 -5.47
N VAL A 19 13.10 -4.23 -5.96
CA VAL A 19 14.55 -4.40 -5.93
C VAL A 19 15.17 -3.40 -4.97
N PHE A 20 15.77 -3.88 -3.88
CA PHE A 20 16.39 -3.05 -2.85
C PHE A 20 17.79 -2.62 -3.27
N GLU A 21 18.00 -1.33 -3.51
CA GLU A 21 19.31 -0.74 -3.79
C GLU A 21 20.19 -0.59 -2.55
N THR A 22 19.57 -0.39 -1.39
CA THR A 22 20.27 -0.32 -0.12
C THR A 22 19.80 -1.45 0.81
N ALA A 23 20.56 -1.71 1.87
CA ALA A 23 20.10 -2.62 2.92
C ALA A 23 18.78 -2.09 3.52
N PHE A 24 17.95 -2.98 4.07
CA PHE A 24 16.70 -2.58 4.70
C PHE A 24 16.47 -3.29 6.03
N HIS A 25 15.63 -2.69 6.86
CA HIS A 25 15.17 -3.23 8.13
C HIS A 25 13.64 -3.20 8.17
N ILE A 26 13.03 -4.36 8.23
CA ILE A 26 11.61 -4.50 8.59
C ILE A 26 11.60 -5.28 9.88
N GLY A 27 11.32 -4.59 10.99
CA GLY A 27 11.48 -5.13 12.32
C GLY A 27 10.46 -6.21 12.66
N SER A 28 10.92 -7.23 13.38
CA SER A 28 10.06 -8.27 13.98
C SER A 28 9.39 -7.83 15.29
N GLY A 29 9.86 -6.73 15.89
CA GLY A 29 9.50 -6.32 17.24
C GLY A 29 10.14 -7.14 18.36
N LYS A 30 11.12 -7.98 18.02
CA LYS A 30 11.86 -8.87 18.95
C LYS A 30 13.37 -8.69 18.76
N GLU A 31 14.16 -9.27 19.66
CA GLU A 31 15.60 -9.42 19.47
C GLU A 31 15.92 -10.18 18.18
N GLY A 32 17.04 -9.83 17.55
CA GLY A 32 17.48 -10.44 16.30
C GLY A 32 18.09 -11.82 16.48
N GLU A 33 18.15 -12.60 15.40
CA GLU A 33 18.81 -13.91 15.39
C GLU A 33 20.33 -13.83 15.64
N LEU A 34 20.95 -12.69 15.30
CA LEU A 34 22.36 -12.41 15.56
C LEU A 34 22.60 -11.73 16.92
N ALA A 35 21.69 -11.91 17.87
CA ALA A 35 21.68 -11.29 19.20
C ALA A 35 21.71 -9.74 19.14
N ALA A 36 21.17 -9.14 18.08
CA ALA A 36 20.98 -7.71 17.97
C ALA A 36 19.73 -7.27 18.75
N ASP A 37 19.75 -6.03 19.28
CA ASP A 37 18.62 -5.45 20.02
C ASP A 37 17.33 -5.42 19.23
N MET A 38 17.44 -5.24 17.89
CA MET A 38 16.30 -5.22 16.99
C MET A 38 16.52 -6.16 15.79
N GLY A 39 15.71 -7.21 15.74
CA GLY A 39 15.73 -8.20 14.67
C GLY A 39 14.87 -7.84 13.46
N VAL A 40 15.25 -8.33 12.29
CA VAL A 40 14.40 -8.30 11.10
C VAL A 40 13.33 -9.37 11.15
N LEU A 41 12.26 -9.14 10.43
CA LEU A 41 11.19 -10.12 10.26
C LEU A 41 11.63 -11.19 9.24
N LEU A 42 11.60 -12.44 9.68
CA LEU A 42 12.00 -13.61 8.88
C LEU A 42 10.89 -14.64 8.83
N GLU A 43 10.91 -15.44 7.77
CA GLU A 43 10.18 -16.70 7.68
C GLU A 43 10.78 -17.73 8.65
N PRO A 44 10.06 -18.81 8.99
CA PRO A 44 10.58 -19.87 9.87
C PRO A 44 11.86 -20.55 9.37
N ASP A 45 12.17 -20.44 8.09
CA ASP A 45 13.39 -20.98 7.46
C ASP A 45 14.54 -19.95 7.38
N GLY A 46 14.40 -18.79 8.07
CA GLY A 46 15.41 -17.73 8.15
C GLY A 46 15.49 -16.81 6.92
N ARG A 47 14.55 -16.90 5.99
CA ARG A 47 14.49 -16.00 4.82
C ARG A 47 13.76 -14.69 5.17
N PRO A 48 14.24 -13.53 4.66
CA PRO A 48 13.54 -12.28 4.89
C PRO A 48 12.16 -12.28 4.23
N ILE A 49 11.17 -11.78 4.97
CA ILE A 49 9.81 -11.57 4.49
C ILE A 49 9.55 -10.09 4.26
N LEU A 50 8.75 -9.80 3.25
CA LEU A 50 8.26 -8.46 2.95
C LEU A 50 6.74 -8.43 3.13
N PRO A 51 6.22 -8.02 4.31
CA PRO A 51 4.79 -8.12 4.60
C PRO A 51 3.93 -7.26 3.69
N GLY A 52 2.86 -7.81 3.15
CA GLY A 52 1.86 -7.09 2.36
C GLY A 52 1.22 -5.92 3.11
N SER A 53 1.12 -6.03 4.44
CA SER A 53 0.66 -4.93 5.29
C SER A 53 1.60 -3.72 5.25
N SER A 54 2.92 -3.94 5.27
CA SER A 54 3.94 -2.89 5.13
C SER A 54 3.89 -2.24 3.74
N LEU A 55 3.72 -3.06 2.70
CA LEU A 55 3.54 -2.60 1.32
C LEU A 55 2.29 -1.75 1.19
N LYS A 56 1.16 -2.26 1.66
CA LYS A 56 -0.12 -1.55 1.61
C LYS A 56 -0.08 -0.21 2.35
N GLY A 57 0.51 -0.16 3.54
CA GLY A 57 0.64 1.07 4.32
C GLY A 57 1.50 2.11 3.63
N ASN A 58 2.63 1.70 3.05
CA ASN A 58 3.51 2.58 2.29
C ASN A 58 2.82 3.10 1.02
N PHE A 59 2.20 2.20 0.24
CA PHE A 59 1.47 2.56 -0.97
C PHE A 59 0.31 3.53 -0.69
N ARG A 60 -0.46 3.26 0.37
CA ARG A 60 -1.53 4.16 0.83
C ARG A 60 -1.00 5.56 1.16
N SER A 61 0.16 5.66 1.82
CA SER A 61 0.78 6.95 2.13
C SER A 61 1.13 7.78 0.88
N PHE A 62 1.52 7.14 -0.23
CA PHE A 62 1.69 7.82 -1.52
C PHE A 62 0.35 8.23 -2.11
N ALA A 63 -0.63 7.34 -2.12
CA ALA A 63 -1.99 7.64 -2.59
C ALA A 63 -2.61 8.82 -1.83
N GLU A 64 -2.48 8.87 -0.51
CA GLU A 64 -2.96 9.98 0.32
C GLU A 64 -2.30 11.32 -0.03
N ARG A 65 -0.99 11.33 -0.30
CA ARG A 65 -0.24 12.54 -0.65
C ARG A 65 -0.51 13.02 -2.08
N LEU A 66 -0.90 12.12 -2.98
CA LEU A 66 -1.16 12.45 -4.39
C LEU A 66 -2.64 12.72 -4.68
N SER A 67 -3.54 12.34 -3.77
CA SER A 67 -5.00 12.41 -4.00
C SER A 67 -5.49 13.82 -4.37
N ASP A 68 -5.01 14.85 -3.69
CA ASP A 68 -5.44 16.23 -3.92
C ASP A 68 -5.11 16.72 -5.34
N TYR A 69 -3.94 16.35 -5.88
CA TYR A 69 -3.55 16.67 -7.26
C TYR A 69 -4.44 16.01 -8.32
N LEU A 70 -5.16 14.96 -7.94
CA LEU A 70 -6.12 14.25 -8.78
C LEU A 70 -7.58 14.65 -8.48
N GLY A 71 -7.79 15.68 -7.65
CA GLY A 71 -9.12 16.12 -7.22
C GLY A 71 -9.84 15.12 -6.31
N LEU A 72 -9.11 14.23 -5.65
CA LEU A 72 -9.63 13.19 -4.76
C LEU A 72 -9.42 13.55 -3.28
N LYS A 73 -10.28 13.04 -2.42
CA LYS A 73 -10.25 13.32 -0.99
C LYS A 73 -9.53 12.24 -0.20
N ALA A 74 -8.61 12.67 0.68
CA ALA A 74 -7.96 11.83 1.68
C ALA A 74 -8.16 12.39 3.09
N CYS A 75 -8.59 11.57 4.03
CA CYS A 75 -8.84 12.01 5.41
C CYS A 75 -7.58 12.00 6.29
N LEU A 76 -6.48 11.41 5.85
CA LEU A 76 -5.24 11.23 6.61
C LEU A 76 -5.45 10.61 8.00
N LEU A 77 -6.57 9.90 8.23
CA LEU A 77 -7.06 9.36 9.50
C LEU A 77 -7.37 10.42 10.57
N ASP A 78 -7.37 11.69 10.20
CA ASP A 78 -7.61 12.85 11.06
C ASP A 78 -8.39 13.91 10.27
N SER A 79 -9.66 14.09 10.63
CA SER A 79 -10.55 15.05 9.96
C SER A 79 -10.20 16.50 10.25
N ASP A 80 -9.62 16.78 11.41
CA ASP A 80 -9.23 18.15 11.79
C ASP A 80 -8.00 18.58 11.01
N LEU A 81 -7.06 17.66 10.80
CA LEU A 81 -5.85 17.91 10.01
C LEU A 81 -6.15 18.05 8.51
N SER A 82 -6.98 17.16 7.98
CA SER A 82 -7.26 17.08 6.54
C SER A 82 -8.41 17.97 6.08
N GLY A 83 -9.31 18.39 6.97
CA GLY A 83 -10.58 19.02 6.63
C GLY A 83 -11.59 18.06 5.97
N VAL A 84 -11.26 16.77 5.84
CA VAL A 84 -12.08 15.74 5.16
C VAL A 84 -12.73 14.82 6.18
N LYS A 85 -14.06 14.89 6.31
CA LYS A 85 -14.84 14.01 7.16
C LYS A 85 -14.84 12.58 6.62
N CYS A 86 -14.41 11.63 7.46
CA CYS A 86 -14.34 10.22 7.09
C CYS A 86 -14.45 9.33 8.32
N VAL A 87 -15.15 8.21 8.21
CA VAL A 87 -15.29 7.22 9.31
C VAL A 87 -13.98 6.54 9.71
N SER A 88 -12.89 6.74 8.96
CA SER A 88 -11.56 6.30 9.36
C SER A 88 -10.98 7.14 10.50
N ASP A 89 -11.44 8.39 10.65
CA ASP A 89 -11.22 9.18 11.86
C ASP A 89 -12.12 8.64 12.98
N GLU A 90 -11.49 8.33 14.12
CA GLU A 90 -12.20 7.72 15.25
C GLU A 90 -13.20 8.69 15.88
N THR A 91 -12.86 9.97 15.99
CA THR A 91 -13.72 11.00 16.60
C THR A 91 -14.96 11.24 15.75
N TYR A 92 -14.77 11.44 14.46
CA TYR A 92 -15.87 11.59 13.50
C TYR A 92 -16.77 10.34 13.50
N ARG A 93 -16.17 9.15 13.40
CA ARG A 93 -16.91 7.88 13.39
C ARG A 93 -17.78 7.71 14.62
N LYS A 94 -17.27 8.00 15.83
CA LYS A 94 -18.07 7.91 17.07
C LYS A 94 -19.30 8.80 17.02
N GLY A 95 -19.21 9.97 16.40
CA GLY A 95 -20.35 10.90 16.28
C GLY A 95 -21.45 10.44 15.31
N VAL A 96 -21.11 9.62 14.30
CA VAL A 96 -22.04 9.21 13.24
C VAL A 96 -22.43 7.73 13.26
N TYR A 97 -21.79 6.93 14.10
CA TYR A 97 -21.93 5.47 14.10
C TYR A 97 -23.32 4.96 14.46
N ASP A 98 -24.00 5.62 15.40
CA ASP A 98 -25.35 5.20 15.81
C ASP A 98 -26.35 5.44 14.67
N ALA A 99 -26.26 6.56 13.96
CA ALA A 99 -27.06 6.81 12.76
C ALA A 99 -26.82 5.73 11.67
N PHE A 100 -25.56 5.30 11.49
CA PHE A 100 -25.23 4.21 10.56
C PHE A 100 -25.88 2.88 10.95
N LYS A 101 -25.91 2.52 12.24
CA LYS A 101 -26.52 1.28 12.73
C LYS A 101 -28.02 1.21 12.50
N GLU A 102 -28.72 2.36 12.56
CA GLU A 102 -30.16 2.42 12.37
C GLU A 102 -30.58 2.22 10.91
N ILE A 103 -29.65 2.36 9.95
CA ILE A 103 -29.95 2.13 8.54
C ILE A 103 -30.13 0.62 8.30
N ARG A 104 -31.35 0.20 8.03
CA ARG A 104 -31.69 -1.21 7.79
C ARG A 104 -31.57 -1.64 6.32
N GLN A 105 -31.73 -0.69 5.39
CA GLN A 105 -31.68 -0.97 3.94
C GLN A 105 -30.25 -0.91 3.43
N GLU A 106 -29.76 -1.98 2.80
CA GLU A 106 -28.40 -2.05 2.27
C GLU A 106 -28.10 -0.92 1.28
N LYS A 107 -29.02 -0.61 0.38
CA LYS A 107 -28.84 0.52 -0.56
C LYS A 107 -28.58 1.84 0.16
N LYS A 108 -29.32 2.13 1.21
CA LYS A 108 -29.13 3.35 2.01
C LYS A 108 -27.81 3.32 2.81
N LYS A 109 -27.34 2.15 3.24
CA LYS A 109 -26.02 2.01 3.84
C LYS A 109 -24.91 2.34 2.85
N LEU A 110 -25.03 1.87 1.61
CA LEU A 110 -24.06 2.18 0.56
C LEU A 110 -24.05 3.68 0.22
N GLU A 111 -25.22 4.30 0.06
CA GLU A 111 -25.34 5.74 -0.14
C GLU A 111 -24.71 6.51 1.02
N TRP A 112 -25.00 6.11 2.26
CA TRP A 112 -24.41 6.72 3.45
C TRP A 112 -22.87 6.57 3.48
N LEU A 113 -22.34 5.42 3.11
CA LEU A 113 -20.88 5.20 3.02
C LEU A 113 -20.23 6.08 1.95
N GLN A 114 -20.91 6.34 0.82
CA GLN A 114 -20.44 7.27 -0.20
C GLN A 114 -20.25 8.70 0.34
N ASP A 115 -21.09 9.13 1.27
CA ASP A 115 -21.02 10.46 1.86
C ASP A 115 -20.05 10.57 3.05
N ASN A 116 -19.72 9.42 3.68
CA ASN A 116 -18.98 9.38 4.95
C ASN A 116 -17.65 8.64 4.88
N VAL A 117 -17.21 8.23 3.68
CA VAL A 117 -15.90 7.60 3.43
C VAL A 117 -15.18 8.37 2.32
N CYS A 118 -13.98 8.84 2.56
CA CYS A 118 -13.18 9.53 1.54
C CYS A 118 -12.70 8.58 0.44
N ASP A 119 -12.27 9.12 -0.71
CA ASP A 119 -11.94 8.34 -1.90
C ASP A 119 -10.81 7.33 -1.64
N VAL A 120 -9.77 7.73 -0.94
CA VAL A 120 -8.68 6.82 -0.56
C VAL A 120 -9.19 5.68 0.32
N CYS A 121 -10.02 5.97 1.33
CA CYS A 121 -10.54 4.94 2.23
C CYS A 121 -11.56 4.01 1.56
N ARG A 122 -12.25 4.43 0.49
CA ARG A 122 -13.10 3.54 -0.31
C ARG A 122 -12.31 2.43 -0.97
N LEU A 123 -11.11 2.74 -1.44
CA LEU A 123 -10.22 1.77 -2.06
C LEU A 123 -9.46 0.94 -1.01
N PHE A 124 -8.80 1.60 -0.05
CA PHE A 124 -7.92 0.94 0.93
C PHE A 124 -8.63 0.31 2.12
N GLY A 125 -9.91 0.60 2.27
CA GLY A 125 -10.73 0.14 3.38
C GLY A 125 -10.83 1.15 4.53
N SER A 126 -11.93 1.00 5.28
CA SER A 126 -12.25 1.77 6.48
C SER A 126 -12.83 0.84 7.55
N PRO A 127 -13.02 1.28 8.80
CA PRO A 127 -13.66 0.46 9.82
C PRO A 127 -15.09 -0.01 9.50
N LEU A 128 -15.77 0.64 8.54
CA LEU A 128 -17.14 0.30 8.12
C LEU A 128 -17.23 -0.26 6.70
N GLN A 129 -16.12 -0.31 5.95
CA GLN A 129 -16.08 -0.79 4.57
C GLN A 129 -14.80 -1.59 4.31
N ALA A 130 -14.94 -2.80 3.76
CA ALA A 130 -13.82 -3.63 3.37
C ALA A 130 -12.95 -2.96 2.28
N SER A 131 -11.66 -3.28 2.30
CA SER A 131 -10.73 -2.90 1.24
C SER A 131 -11.08 -3.58 -0.07
N ARG A 132 -10.86 -2.88 -1.19
CA ARG A 132 -10.94 -3.44 -2.54
C ARG A 132 -9.57 -3.58 -3.20
N ILE A 133 -8.50 -3.09 -2.54
CA ILE A 133 -7.11 -3.28 -2.97
C ILE A 133 -6.39 -4.19 -1.99
N PHE A 134 -5.71 -5.20 -2.53
CA PHE A 134 -5.04 -6.27 -1.78
C PHE A 134 -3.58 -6.35 -2.19
N PHE A 135 -2.71 -6.53 -1.22
CA PHE A 135 -1.28 -6.69 -1.41
C PHE A 135 -0.85 -8.06 -0.89
N SER A 136 -0.19 -8.85 -1.73
CA SER A 136 0.45 -10.07 -1.26
C SER A 136 1.67 -9.75 -0.39
N ASP A 137 2.06 -10.70 0.46
CA ASP A 137 3.44 -10.69 0.95
C ASP A 137 4.40 -10.85 -0.23
N GLY A 138 5.56 -10.22 -0.14
CA GLY A 138 6.58 -10.29 -1.18
C GLY A 138 7.22 -11.67 -1.23
N GLY A 139 7.05 -12.37 -2.36
CA GLY A 139 7.75 -13.62 -2.62
C GLY A 139 9.24 -13.38 -2.90
N LEU A 140 10.12 -13.93 -2.07
CA LEU A 140 11.57 -13.75 -2.22
C LEU A 140 12.08 -14.36 -3.53
N VAL A 141 12.63 -13.53 -4.42
CA VAL A 141 13.22 -13.92 -5.71
C VAL A 141 14.73 -14.06 -5.59
N LYS A 142 15.38 -13.08 -4.95
CA LYS A 142 16.82 -13.01 -4.83
C LYS A 142 17.25 -12.46 -3.49
N TRP A 143 18.29 -13.07 -2.92
CA TRP A 143 18.89 -12.62 -1.66
C TRP A 143 20.32 -13.16 -1.55
N SER A 144 21.25 -12.35 -1.05
CA SER A 144 22.66 -12.72 -0.91
C SER A 144 22.95 -13.74 0.20
N ARG A 145 21.90 -14.15 0.96
CA ARG A 145 21.94 -14.94 2.19
C ARG A 145 22.72 -14.26 3.31
N GLY A 146 22.26 -14.46 4.53
CA GLY A 146 22.81 -13.84 5.73
C GLY A 146 22.25 -12.44 6.01
N LEU A 147 22.31 -12.07 7.27
CA LEU A 147 21.94 -10.77 7.79
C LEU A 147 23.23 -10.01 8.15
N GLN A 148 23.10 -8.70 8.30
CA GLN A 148 24.19 -7.84 8.78
C GLN A 148 23.71 -7.12 10.02
N VAL A 149 24.58 -6.97 11.02
CA VAL A 149 24.33 -6.12 12.17
C VAL A 149 24.90 -4.73 11.91
N ARG A 150 24.16 -3.71 12.25
CA ARG A 150 24.60 -2.31 12.24
C ARG A 150 24.43 -1.69 13.60
N ASP A 151 25.44 -0.92 13.99
CA ASP A 151 25.41 -0.16 15.23
C ASP A 151 24.71 1.18 15.02
N GLY A 152 23.90 1.56 15.99
CA GLY A 152 23.35 2.89 16.17
C GLY A 152 23.85 3.50 17.46
N VAL A 153 24.09 4.80 17.47
CA VAL A 153 24.51 5.53 18.66
C VAL A 153 23.83 6.90 18.70
N CYS A 154 23.47 7.32 19.90
CA CYS A 154 23.05 8.70 20.11
C CYS A 154 24.26 9.52 20.58
N ILE A 155 24.59 10.56 19.81
CA ILE A 155 25.70 11.47 20.13
C ILE A 155 25.15 12.60 21.01
N ASP A 156 25.79 12.82 22.12
CA ASP A 156 25.56 14.00 22.94
C ASP A 156 26.12 15.23 22.23
N ARG A 157 25.29 16.27 22.06
CA ARG A 157 25.65 17.42 21.25
C ARG A 157 26.62 18.39 21.91
N ASP A 158 26.68 18.37 23.26
CA ASP A 158 27.57 19.28 24.01
C ASP A 158 28.96 18.69 24.10
N SER A 159 29.06 17.38 24.37
CA SER A 159 30.34 16.68 24.53
C SER A 159 30.87 16.07 23.24
N GLU A 160 30.06 16.04 22.15
CA GLU A 160 30.35 15.36 20.89
C GLU A 160 30.72 13.87 21.03
N THR A 161 30.36 13.26 22.15
CA THR A 161 30.66 11.86 22.47
C THR A 161 29.39 11.00 22.45
N ALA A 162 29.56 9.69 22.40
CA ALA A 162 28.45 8.77 22.57
C ALA A 162 27.81 8.90 23.94
N ARG A 163 26.50 9.15 23.99
CA ARG A 163 25.77 9.19 25.26
C ARG A 163 25.81 7.81 25.93
N HIS A 164 26.15 7.78 27.21
CA HIS A 164 26.26 6.54 27.99
C HIS A 164 24.95 5.73 27.91
N GLY A 165 25.05 4.44 27.59
CA GLY A 165 23.89 3.53 27.48
C GLY A 165 23.00 3.75 26.24
N ALA A 166 23.42 4.58 25.27
CA ALA A 166 22.64 4.89 24.09
C ALA A 166 23.16 4.19 22.80
N LYS A 167 24.02 3.17 22.95
CA LYS A 167 24.39 2.27 21.86
C LYS A 167 23.32 1.20 21.73
N TYR A 168 22.88 0.94 20.51
CA TYR A 168 22.00 -0.15 20.16
C TYR A 168 22.47 -0.76 18.84
N ASP A 169 22.14 -1.98 18.61
CA ASP A 169 22.40 -2.63 17.34
C ASP A 169 21.12 -3.19 16.70
N PHE A 170 21.15 -3.35 15.41
CA PHE A 170 20.01 -3.82 14.65
C PHE A 170 20.43 -4.60 13.41
N GLU A 171 19.63 -5.62 13.12
CA GLU A 171 19.82 -6.42 11.92
C GLU A 171 19.31 -5.70 10.69
N VAL A 172 19.95 -5.97 9.55
CA VAL A 172 19.50 -5.53 8.23
C VAL A 172 19.61 -6.65 7.22
N VAL A 173 18.70 -6.68 6.28
CA VAL A 173 18.85 -7.48 5.06
C VAL A 173 19.77 -6.73 4.11
N PRO A 174 20.83 -7.36 3.57
CA PRO A 174 21.77 -6.70 2.66
C PRO A 174 21.11 -6.19 1.38
N LYS A 175 21.74 -5.21 0.73
CA LYS A 175 21.32 -4.68 -0.57
C LYS A 175 21.24 -5.78 -1.65
N GLY A 176 20.40 -5.56 -2.66
CA GLY A 176 20.22 -6.46 -3.79
C GLY A 176 19.21 -7.56 -3.54
N ALA A 177 18.46 -7.52 -2.42
CA ALA A 177 17.30 -8.38 -2.23
C ALA A 177 16.18 -7.97 -3.19
N GLU A 178 15.49 -8.98 -3.74
CA GLU A 178 14.44 -8.81 -4.73
C GLU A 178 13.22 -9.65 -4.32
N PHE A 179 12.04 -9.04 -4.41
CA PHE A 179 10.78 -9.67 -4.04
C PHE A 179 9.76 -9.48 -5.15
N LEU A 180 9.10 -10.55 -5.56
CA LEU A 180 7.92 -10.50 -6.41
C LEU A 180 6.72 -10.09 -5.56
N ILE A 181 5.97 -9.08 -6.00
CA ILE A 181 4.74 -8.65 -5.35
C ILE A 181 3.56 -8.72 -6.31
N THR A 182 2.38 -8.87 -5.73
CA THR A 182 1.11 -8.83 -6.45
C THR A 182 0.18 -7.85 -5.75
N ILE A 183 -0.43 -6.96 -6.53
CA ILE A 183 -1.49 -6.06 -6.10
C ILE A 183 -2.74 -6.44 -6.89
N GLU A 184 -3.83 -6.75 -6.20
CA GLU A 184 -5.13 -7.03 -6.82
C GLU A 184 -6.15 -5.96 -6.43
N ILE A 185 -6.96 -5.54 -7.39
CA ILE A 185 -8.00 -4.54 -7.18
C ILE A 185 -9.32 -5.11 -7.71
N GLU A 186 -10.33 -5.13 -6.84
CA GLU A 186 -11.66 -5.61 -7.16
C GLU A 186 -12.61 -4.45 -7.42
N ASN A 187 -13.35 -4.53 -8.51
CA ASN A 187 -14.30 -3.50 -8.96
C ASN A 187 -13.73 -2.07 -8.87
N PRO A 188 -12.52 -1.79 -9.42
CA PRO A 188 -11.96 -0.45 -9.38
C PRO A 188 -12.82 0.53 -10.17
N GLU A 189 -12.93 1.75 -9.68
CA GLU A 189 -13.44 2.89 -10.42
C GLU A 189 -12.27 3.59 -11.16
N ASP A 190 -12.57 4.33 -12.23
CA ASP A 190 -11.53 4.93 -13.09
C ASP A 190 -10.60 5.89 -12.32
N HIS A 191 -11.15 6.72 -11.45
CA HIS A 191 -10.39 7.62 -10.61
C HIS A 191 -9.51 6.89 -9.57
N GLU A 192 -9.91 5.70 -9.13
CA GLU A 192 -9.11 4.87 -8.24
C GLU A 192 -7.92 4.23 -8.98
N LEU A 193 -8.12 3.84 -10.25
CA LEU A 193 -7.02 3.36 -11.08
C LEU A 193 -6.01 4.47 -11.38
N ALA A 194 -6.47 5.71 -11.63
CA ALA A 194 -5.58 6.85 -11.75
C ALA A 194 -4.77 7.11 -10.47
N LEU A 195 -5.40 7.02 -9.30
CA LEU A 195 -4.71 7.16 -8.01
C LEU A 195 -3.66 6.05 -7.80
N VAL A 196 -4.00 4.82 -8.16
CA VAL A 196 -3.07 3.67 -8.12
C VAL A 196 -1.90 3.90 -9.07
N THR A 197 -2.15 4.39 -10.28
CA THR A 197 -1.09 4.70 -11.25
C THR A 197 -0.13 5.77 -10.73
N ALA A 198 -0.65 6.85 -10.16
CA ALA A 198 0.17 7.90 -9.58
C ALA A 198 1.05 7.38 -8.43
N ALA A 199 0.50 6.53 -7.55
CA ALA A 199 1.26 5.92 -6.47
C ALA A 199 2.30 4.90 -6.99
N LEU A 200 1.99 4.15 -8.06
CA LEU A 200 2.96 3.26 -8.72
C LEU A 200 4.11 4.01 -9.36
N ALA A 201 3.87 5.18 -9.97
CA ALA A 201 4.91 6.01 -10.55
C ALA A 201 5.97 6.40 -9.49
N GLU A 202 5.55 6.73 -8.27
CA GLU A 202 6.48 6.96 -7.15
C GLU A 202 7.27 5.70 -6.77
N TRP A 203 6.65 4.52 -6.83
CA TRP A 203 7.34 3.26 -6.59
C TRP A 203 8.35 2.91 -7.70
N GLU A 204 8.01 3.21 -8.95
CA GLU A 204 8.91 3.02 -10.11
C GLU A 204 10.09 4.00 -10.06
N ASN A 205 9.86 5.26 -9.67
CA ASN A 205 10.92 6.26 -9.46
C ASN A 205 11.84 5.95 -8.28
N GLY A 206 11.39 5.09 -7.37
CA GLY A 206 12.13 4.69 -6.19
C GLY A 206 11.64 5.35 -4.91
N PHE A 207 11.41 4.53 -3.94
CA PHE A 207 10.86 4.92 -2.64
C PHE A 207 11.67 4.33 -1.49
N ARG A 208 11.21 4.54 -0.26
CA ARG A 208 11.82 3.99 0.94
C ARG A 208 10.83 3.16 1.72
N LEU A 209 11.26 1.95 2.13
CA LEU A 209 10.45 1.00 2.85
C LEU A 209 11.18 0.47 4.08
N GLY A 210 10.47 0.32 5.19
CA GLY A 210 10.99 -0.19 6.45
C GLY A 210 11.45 0.88 7.42
N GLY A 211 12.24 0.49 8.41
CA GLY A 211 12.82 1.36 9.43
C GLY A 211 14.12 2.04 8.97
N PHE A 212 14.53 3.07 9.71
CA PHE A 212 15.78 3.81 9.49
C PHE A 212 15.96 4.42 8.11
N THR A 213 14.87 4.71 7.40
CA THR A 213 14.89 5.20 6.02
C THR A 213 15.58 6.56 5.87
N SER A 214 15.48 7.44 6.86
CA SER A 214 16.22 8.71 6.92
C SER A 214 17.73 8.55 7.13
N ARG A 215 18.18 7.33 7.47
CA ARG A 215 19.59 7.00 7.72
C ARG A 215 20.18 6.11 6.60
N GLY A 216 19.58 6.16 5.41
CA GLY A 216 20.10 5.52 4.20
C GLY A 216 19.66 4.07 3.97
N LEU A 217 18.70 3.55 4.74
CA LEU A 217 18.16 2.22 4.55
C LEU A 217 16.88 2.23 3.68
N GLY A 218 16.56 1.06 3.12
CA GLY A 218 15.26 0.77 2.53
C GLY A 218 15.00 1.42 1.18
N LYS A 219 16.01 1.94 0.46
CA LYS A 219 15.80 2.44 -0.91
C LYS A 219 15.48 1.27 -1.84
N VAL A 220 14.35 1.34 -2.53
CA VAL A 220 13.79 0.26 -3.33
C VAL A 220 13.08 0.82 -4.55
N HIS A 221 13.11 0.08 -5.67
CA HIS A 221 12.39 0.38 -6.90
C HIS A 221 11.44 -0.74 -7.27
N PHE A 222 10.30 -0.36 -7.85
CA PHE A 222 9.38 -1.29 -8.48
C PHE A 222 9.69 -1.40 -9.97
N VAL A 223 9.99 -2.60 -10.43
CA VAL A 223 10.40 -2.88 -11.81
C VAL A 223 9.62 -4.06 -12.40
N ASN A 224 9.70 -4.22 -13.72
CA ASN A 224 9.04 -5.31 -14.44
C ASN A 224 7.52 -5.35 -14.21
N LYS A 225 6.90 -4.17 -14.15
CA LYS A 225 5.44 -4.01 -14.03
C LYS A 225 4.73 -4.78 -15.14
N LYS A 226 3.74 -5.57 -14.75
CA LYS A 226 2.75 -6.18 -15.65
C LYS A 226 1.38 -5.90 -15.12
N VAL A 227 0.46 -5.55 -16.00
CA VAL A 227 -0.93 -5.27 -15.66
C VAL A 227 -1.82 -6.24 -16.43
N GLU A 228 -2.70 -6.90 -15.73
CA GLU A 228 -3.69 -7.81 -16.28
C GLU A 228 -5.07 -7.44 -15.76
N GLU A 229 -6.10 -7.64 -16.57
CA GLU A 229 -7.49 -7.42 -16.17
C GLU A 229 -8.41 -8.56 -16.56
N THR A 230 -9.54 -8.64 -15.88
CA THR A 230 -10.69 -9.46 -16.26
C THR A 230 -11.95 -8.65 -16.09
N ASP A 231 -12.69 -8.50 -17.18
CA ASP A 231 -14.06 -7.99 -17.18
C ASP A 231 -15.03 -9.18 -17.04
N TYR A 232 -15.67 -9.32 -15.89
CA TYR A 232 -16.62 -10.39 -15.60
C TYR A 232 -17.95 -10.20 -16.34
N THR A 233 -18.21 -9.01 -16.91
CA THR A 233 -19.39 -8.76 -17.73
C THR A 233 -19.19 -9.23 -19.18
N ASN A 234 -17.92 -9.49 -19.58
CA ASN A 234 -17.56 -10.08 -20.86
C ASN A 234 -17.54 -11.62 -20.74
N PRO A 235 -18.44 -12.36 -21.44
CA PRO A 235 -18.53 -13.80 -21.30
C PRO A 235 -17.25 -14.56 -21.68
N ASP A 236 -16.48 -14.07 -22.66
CA ASP A 236 -15.26 -14.74 -23.12
C ASP A 236 -14.12 -14.57 -22.10
N GLN A 237 -13.97 -13.38 -21.52
CA GLN A 237 -12.99 -13.12 -20.46
C GLN A 237 -13.37 -13.89 -19.19
N LEU A 238 -14.64 -13.89 -18.80
CA LEU A 238 -15.13 -14.67 -17.67
C LEU A 238 -14.84 -16.16 -17.85
N LYS A 239 -15.12 -16.71 -19.02
CA LYS A 239 -14.83 -18.12 -19.33
C LYS A 239 -13.33 -18.41 -19.26
N ALA A 240 -12.49 -17.57 -19.86
CA ALA A 240 -11.04 -17.73 -19.83
C ALA A 240 -10.49 -17.69 -18.39
N TYR A 241 -11.01 -16.77 -17.58
CA TYR A 241 -10.62 -16.65 -16.19
C TYR A 241 -11.04 -17.85 -15.32
N LEU A 242 -12.31 -18.26 -15.41
CA LEU A 242 -12.84 -19.35 -14.56
C LEU A 242 -12.29 -20.73 -14.94
N LEU A 243 -12.05 -21.00 -16.24
CA LEU A 243 -11.61 -22.30 -16.70
C LEU A 243 -10.09 -22.44 -16.81
N SER A 244 -9.37 -21.37 -17.05
CA SER A 244 -7.93 -21.37 -17.36
C SER A 244 -7.10 -20.41 -16.50
N HIS A 245 -7.73 -19.69 -15.57
CA HIS A 245 -7.10 -18.66 -14.72
C HIS A 245 -6.35 -17.58 -15.53
N LYS A 246 -6.79 -17.35 -16.78
CA LYS A 246 -6.19 -16.37 -17.68
C LYS A 246 -6.89 -15.04 -17.55
N MET A 247 -6.09 -14.00 -17.34
CA MET A 247 -6.49 -12.60 -17.43
C MET A 247 -5.99 -12.00 -18.74
N THR A 248 -6.60 -10.91 -19.18
CA THR A 248 -6.19 -10.17 -20.38
C THR A 248 -5.06 -9.20 -20.02
N GLN A 249 -3.99 -9.19 -20.82
CA GLN A 249 -2.91 -8.22 -20.63
C GLN A 249 -3.40 -6.81 -20.97
N ALA A 250 -3.09 -5.85 -20.11
CA ALA A 250 -3.61 -4.48 -20.16
C ALA A 250 -2.57 -3.45 -19.67
N ASP A 251 -1.34 -3.52 -20.19
CA ASP A 251 -0.21 -2.74 -19.65
C ASP A 251 -0.39 -1.21 -19.77
N SER A 252 -1.10 -0.72 -20.80
CA SER A 252 -1.41 0.71 -20.95
C SER A 252 -2.59 1.20 -20.14
N LEU A 253 -3.40 0.28 -19.59
CA LEU A 253 -4.66 0.58 -18.93
C LEU A 253 -4.52 1.66 -17.84
N LEU A 254 -3.52 1.52 -16.99
CA LEU A 254 -3.31 2.40 -15.85
C LEU A 254 -2.93 3.81 -16.31
N ASP A 255 -2.04 3.91 -17.29
CA ASP A 255 -1.55 5.19 -17.82
C ASP A 255 -2.68 5.95 -18.50
N ASP A 256 -3.57 5.24 -19.25
CA ASP A 256 -4.74 5.82 -19.90
C ASP A 256 -5.68 6.51 -18.90
N TYR A 257 -5.93 5.94 -17.74
CA TYR A 257 -6.78 6.55 -16.70
C TYR A 257 -6.13 7.75 -16.02
N LEU A 258 -4.83 7.69 -15.76
CA LEU A 258 -4.11 8.84 -15.20
C LEU A 258 -4.12 10.02 -16.16
N GLU A 259 -3.84 9.79 -17.44
CA GLU A 259 -3.87 10.83 -18.48
C GLU A 259 -5.27 11.46 -18.62
N GLN A 260 -6.33 10.66 -18.57
CA GLN A 260 -7.71 11.17 -18.64
C GLN A 260 -8.02 12.14 -17.50
N ILE A 261 -7.63 11.81 -16.27
CA ILE A 261 -7.86 12.68 -15.11
C ILE A 261 -7.01 13.95 -15.20
N LEU A 262 -5.73 13.83 -15.54
CA LEU A 262 -4.82 14.99 -15.65
C LEU A 262 -5.23 15.94 -16.79
N ASN A 263 -5.76 15.42 -17.90
CA ASN A 263 -6.22 16.23 -19.04
C ASN A 263 -7.65 16.76 -18.85
N GLY A 264 -8.51 16.09 -18.08
CA GLY A 264 -9.89 16.49 -17.80
C GLY A 264 -10.06 17.39 -16.58
N GLY A 265 -9.09 17.45 -15.71
CA GLY A 265 -9.05 18.34 -14.55
C GLY A 265 -8.56 19.73 -14.97
N ASN A 266 -9.46 20.70 -15.04
CA ASN A 266 -9.04 22.10 -14.95
C ASN A 266 -8.35 22.26 -13.59
N HIS A 267 -7.03 22.32 -13.59
CA HIS A 267 -6.26 22.74 -12.42
C HIS A 267 -6.58 24.22 -12.17
N ALA A 268 -7.55 24.47 -11.30
CA ALA A 268 -7.89 25.81 -10.79
C ALA A 268 -6.97 26.15 -9.62
#